data_41158abef837bb8fe7a3649a833a42cd
#
_entry.id   41158abef837bb8fe7a3649a833a42cd
#
_cell.length_a   1.000
_cell.length_b   1.000
_cell.length_c   1.000
_cell.angle_alpha   90.00
_cell.angle_beta   90.00
_cell.angle_gamma   90.00
#
_symmetry.space_group_name_H-M   'P 1'
#
loop_
_entity.id
_entity.type
_entity.pdbx_description
1 polymer ?
#
loop_
_entity_poly.entity_id
_entity_poly.type
_entity_poly.pdbx_seq_one_letter_code
_entity_poly.pdbx_strand_id
1 'polypeptide(L)'
;MRKYLLAACAIACLVGVPAPVSAGSFNGAGQFVGAVNPAVIAIMAAFPNGGPGLRAAIARMLEVNPALADDVVQAASKGSPAQKEAMGEGMADATLYFAKCGTDFCRGSEGIIRWAMQFADEGTRIGIILGEAPTFAQGIPGFNNAGATTSGCVTSGNNNNNVVSQNAPPKLPGC
;
A
#
# COMPACT_ATOMS: atom_id res chain seq x y z
N MET A 1 -37.90 -2.58 -41.36
CA MET A 1 -36.61 -2.52 -40.61
C MET A 1 -36.89 -2.30 -39.13
N ARG A 2 -37.31 -3.32 -38.37
CA ARG A 2 -37.62 -3.23 -36.89
C ARG A 2 -37.67 -4.65 -36.29
N LYS A 3 -36.62 -5.47 -36.45
CA LYS A 3 -36.60 -6.86 -35.91
C LYS A 3 -35.27 -7.27 -35.23
N TYR A 4 -34.34 -6.38 -34.88
CA TYR A 4 -33.05 -6.76 -34.27
C TYR A 4 -32.74 -6.02 -32.97
N LEU A 5 -33.74 -5.72 -32.12
CA LEU A 5 -33.50 -4.91 -30.89
C LEU A 5 -33.91 -5.61 -29.59
N LEU A 6 -33.93 -6.94 -29.55
CA LEU A 6 -34.35 -7.70 -28.35
C LEU A 6 -33.44 -8.89 -27.96
N ALA A 7 -32.16 -8.89 -28.34
CA ALA A 7 -31.25 -9.99 -28.01
C ALA A 7 -30.02 -9.60 -27.16
N ALA A 8 -30.01 -8.44 -26.49
CA ALA A 8 -28.82 -7.96 -25.79
C ALA A 8 -28.95 -7.81 -24.25
N CYS A 9 -30.01 -8.33 -23.61
CA CYS A 9 -30.24 -8.16 -22.18
C CYS A 9 -30.23 -9.44 -21.32
N ALA A 10 -29.73 -10.57 -21.80
CA ALA A 10 -29.85 -11.85 -21.08
C ALA A 10 -28.53 -12.44 -20.55
N ILE A 11 -27.41 -11.73 -20.54
CA ILE A 11 -26.10 -12.27 -20.08
C ILE A 11 -25.63 -11.65 -18.76
N ALA A 12 -26.40 -10.80 -18.09
CA ALA A 12 -25.95 -10.07 -16.91
C ALA A 12 -26.34 -10.67 -15.54
N CYS A 13 -26.89 -11.88 -15.45
CA CYS A 13 -27.44 -12.41 -14.20
C CYS A 13 -26.83 -13.73 -13.69
N LEU A 14 -25.61 -14.08 -14.04
CA LEU A 14 -24.91 -15.27 -13.53
C LEU A 14 -23.55 -14.97 -12.89
N VAL A 15 -23.33 -13.74 -12.42
CA VAL A 15 -22.27 -13.50 -11.46
C VAL A 15 -22.86 -13.83 -10.10
N GLY A 16 -22.74 -15.09 -9.68
CA GLY A 16 -23.03 -15.48 -8.32
C GLY A 16 -22.30 -14.53 -7.37
N VAL A 17 -23.06 -13.82 -6.53
CA VAL A 17 -22.50 -12.97 -5.49
C VAL A 17 -21.61 -13.90 -4.66
N PRO A 18 -20.27 -13.72 -4.67
CA PRO A 18 -19.41 -14.55 -3.84
C PRO A 18 -19.86 -14.36 -2.40
N ALA A 19 -20.13 -15.46 -1.70
CA ALA A 19 -20.43 -15.42 -0.28
C ALA A 19 -19.35 -14.57 0.40
N PRO A 20 -19.69 -13.77 1.42
CA PRO A 20 -18.69 -12.98 2.14
C PRO A 20 -17.65 -13.95 2.70
N VAL A 21 -16.50 -14.01 2.06
CA VAL A 21 -15.36 -14.76 2.58
C VAL A 21 -14.91 -14.00 3.81
N SER A 22 -15.01 -14.62 4.97
CA SER A 22 -14.49 -14.03 6.21
C SER A 22 -13.02 -13.68 5.98
N ALA A 23 -12.69 -12.41 6.16
CA ALA A 23 -11.32 -11.96 6.16
C ALA A 23 -10.56 -12.69 7.27
N GLY A 24 -9.34 -13.12 7.01
CA GLY A 24 -8.44 -13.61 8.05
C GLY A 24 -8.01 -12.44 8.94
N SER A 25 -7.49 -12.73 10.12
CA SER A 25 -7.01 -11.69 11.03
C SER A 25 -5.82 -12.17 11.87
N PHE A 26 -4.99 -11.21 12.31
CA PHE A 26 -3.95 -11.49 13.29
C PHE A 26 -4.56 -11.55 14.70
N ASN A 27 -4.23 -12.60 15.45
CA ASN A 27 -4.58 -12.70 16.87
C ASN A 27 -3.60 -11.89 17.72
N GLY A 28 -3.88 -11.76 19.02
CA GLY A 28 -3.02 -11.05 19.97
C GLY A 28 -1.59 -11.60 20.11
N ALA A 29 -1.31 -12.81 19.59
CA ALA A 29 0.03 -13.41 19.54
C ALA A 29 0.73 -13.14 18.18
N GLY A 30 0.15 -12.37 17.28
CA GLY A 30 0.72 -12.06 15.97
C GLY A 30 0.60 -13.21 14.94
N GLN A 31 -0.25 -14.20 15.21
CA GLN A 31 -0.47 -15.30 14.28
C GLN A 31 -1.69 -14.99 13.41
N PHE A 32 -1.56 -15.16 12.10
CA PHE A 32 -2.68 -15.02 11.18
C PHE A 32 -3.61 -16.24 11.27
N VAL A 33 -4.88 -15.97 11.52
CA VAL A 33 -5.93 -16.99 11.67
C VAL A 33 -6.95 -16.82 10.55
N GLY A 34 -7.21 -17.90 9.83
CA GLY A 34 -8.13 -17.92 8.69
C GLY A 34 -7.43 -18.07 7.35
N ALA A 35 -8.17 -17.89 6.28
CA ALA A 35 -7.67 -17.91 4.92
C ALA A 35 -7.55 -16.47 4.40
N VAL A 36 -6.49 -16.20 3.64
CA VAL A 36 -6.33 -14.91 2.96
C VAL A 36 -7.48 -14.69 1.98
N ASN A 37 -8.04 -13.50 1.99
CA ASN A 37 -9.14 -13.13 1.11
C ASN A 37 -8.77 -13.35 -0.36
N PRO A 38 -9.58 -14.05 -1.16
CA PRO A 38 -9.29 -14.33 -2.56
C PRO A 38 -9.09 -13.08 -3.43
N ALA A 39 -9.73 -11.96 -3.08
CA ALA A 39 -9.55 -10.70 -3.81
C ALA A 39 -8.11 -10.17 -3.68
N VAL A 40 -7.48 -10.32 -2.51
CA VAL A 40 -6.08 -9.94 -2.29
C VAL A 40 -5.17 -10.82 -3.14
N ILE A 41 -5.41 -12.14 -3.13
CA ILE A 41 -4.64 -13.10 -3.94
C ILE A 41 -4.77 -12.79 -5.43
N ALA A 42 -5.99 -12.49 -5.90
CA ALA A 42 -6.24 -12.14 -7.30
C ALA A 42 -5.50 -10.87 -7.73
N ILE A 43 -5.47 -9.84 -6.87
CA ILE A 43 -4.71 -8.61 -7.13
C ILE A 43 -3.21 -8.93 -7.22
N MET A 44 -2.64 -9.69 -6.27
CA MET A 44 -1.23 -10.07 -6.34
C MET A 44 -0.89 -10.85 -7.61
N ALA A 45 -1.74 -11.77 -8.03
CA ALA A 45 -1.56 -12.55 -9.25
C ALA A 45 -1.61 -11.69 -10.52
N ALA A 46 -2.42 -10.62 -10.52
CA ALA A 46 -2.50 -9.67 -11.64
C ALA A 46 -1.23 -8.80 -11.78
N PHE A 47 -0.44 -8.67 -10.72
CA PHE A 47 0.79 -7.86 -10.70
C PHE A 47 1.99 -8.66 -10.19
N PRO A 48 2.47 -9.68 -10.94
CA PRO A 48 3.53 -10.58 -10.48
C PRO A 48 4.87 -9.87 -10.22
N ASN A 49 5.09 -8.75 -10.87
CA ASN A 49 6.31 -7.94 -10.75
C ASN A 49 6.17 -6.77 -9.75
N GLY A 50 5.04 -6.68 -9.02
CA GLY A 50 4.80 -5.56 -8.11
C GLY A 50 4.58 -4.23 -8.84
N GLY A 51 5.14 -3.15 -8.27
CA GLY A 51 5.16 -1.82 -8.89
C GLY A 51 3.90 -0.99 -8.68
N PRO A 52 3.80 0.19 -9.36
CA PRO A 52 2.79 1.20 -9.06
C PRO A 52 1.35 0.74 -9.28
N GLY A 53 1.13 -0.22 -10.18
CA GLY A 53 -0.19 -0.82 -10.40
C GLY A 53 -0.68 -1.62 -9.19
N LEU A 54 0.19 -2.44 -8.59
CA LEU A 54 -0.13 -3.18 -7.36
C LEU A 54 -0.35 -2.22 -6.19
N ARG A 55 0.54 -1.25 -5.99
CA ARG A 55 0.40 -0.19 -4.99
C ARG A 55 -0.99 0.46 -5.05
N ALA A 56 -1.37 0.98 -6.22
CA ALA A 56 -2.65 1.66 -6.40
C ALA A 56 -3.86 0.71 -6.18
N ALA A 57 -3.77 -0.55 -6.58
CA ALA A 57 -4.82 -1.53 -6.38
C ALA A 57 -5.03 -1.86 -4.90
N ILE A 58 -3.94 -2.03 -4.14
CA ILE A 58 -3.99 -2.27 -2.68
C ILE A 58 -4.54 -1.04 -1.96
N ALA A 59 -4.06 0.17 -2.28
CA ALA A 59 -4.57 1.39 -1.68
C ALA A 59 -6.10 1.50 -1.85
N ARG A 60 -6.59 1.38 -3.08
CA ARG A 60 -8.04 1.44 -3.37
C ARG A 60 -8.84 0.35 -2.68
N MET A 61 -8.32 -0.86 -2.61
CA MET A 61 -8.99 -1.95 -1.92
C MET A 61 -9.15 -1.65 -0.42
N LEU A 62 -8.12 -1.12 0.22
CA LEU A 62 -8.15 -0.75 1.64
C LEU A 62 -8.98 0.51 1.91
N GLU A 63 -9.04 1.47 0.99
CA GLU A 63 -9.95 2.62 1.07
C GLU A 63 -11.42 2.19 1.11
N VAL A 64 -11.77 1.13 0.38
CA VAL A 64 -13.14 0.58 0.34
C VAL A 64 -13.39 -0.35 1.52
N ASN A 65 -12.43 -1.17 1.89
CA ASN A 65 -12.55 -2.15 2.97
C ASN A 65 -11.25 -2.27 3.78
N PRO A 66 -11.06 -1.42 4.80
CA PRO A 66 -9.86 -1.43 5.65
C PRO A 66 -9.69 -2.73 6.44
N ALA A 67 -10.76 -3.52 6.67
CA ALA A 67 -10.68 -4.80 7.36
C ALA A 67 -9.85 -5.86 6.60
N LEU A 68 -9.53 -5.63 5.32
CA LEU A 68 -8.64 -6.50 4.55
C LEU A 68 -7.14 -6.26 4.80
N ALA A 69 -6.79 -5.33 5.69
CA ALA A 69 -5.39 -5.00 5.95
C ALA A 69 -4.57 -6.19 6.47
N ASP A 70 -5.14 -7.01 7.34
CA ASP A 70 -4.50 -8.24 7.83
C ASP A 70 -4.26 -9.24 6.70
N ASP A 71 -5.23 -9.39 5.79
CA ASP A 71 -5.09 -10.25 4.61
C ASP A 71 -3.98 -9.74 3.67
N VAL A 72 -3.86 -8.43 3.51
CA VAL A 72 -2.81 -7.80 2.70
C VAL A 72 -1.44 -8.11 3.27
N VAL A 73 -1.23 -7.93 4.58
CA VAL A 73 0.04 -8.23 5.25
C VAL A 73 0.38 -9.72 5.12
N GLN A 74 -0.58 -10.61 5.36
CA GLN A 74 -0.37 -12.05 5.23
C GLN A 74 -0.07 -12.47 3.78
N ALA A 75 -0.72 -11.87 2.80
CA ALA A 75 -0.44 -12.13 1.40
C ALA A 75 0.95 -11.60 1.00
N ALA A 76 1.28 -10.38 1.44
CA ALA A 76 2.58 -9.77 1.18
C ALA A 76 3.74 -10.64 1.69
N SER A 77 3.60 -11.29 2.85
CA SER A 77 4.64 -12.17 3.41
C SER A 77 5.08 -13.29 2.45
N LYS A 78 4.21 -13.68 1.52
CA LYS A 78 4.45 -14.72 0.50
C LYS A 78 4.83 -14.15 -0.87
N GLY A 79 4.80 -12.84 -1.02
CA GLY A 79 5.09 -12.15 -2.27
C GLY A 79 6.58 -12.06 -2.61
N SER A 80 6.90 -11.70 -3.85
CA SER A 80 8.25 -11.31 -4.25
C SER A 80 8.67 -10.02 -3.54
N PRO A 81 9.96 -9.70 -3.44
CA PRO A 81 10.42 -8.44 -2.83
C PRO A 81 9.72 -7.20 -3.41
N ALA A 82 9.56 -7.13 -4.73
CA ALA A 82 8.88 -6.04 -5.40
C ALA A 82 7.38 -5.98 -5.09
N GLN A 83 6.72 -7.14 -4.89
CA GLN A 83 5.32 -7.16 -4.44
C GLN A 83 5.19 -6.70 -3.00
N LYS A 84 6.07 -7.15 -2.10
CA LYS A 84 6.07 -6.73 -0.69
C LYS A 84 6.20 -5.22 -0.56
N GLU A 85 7.17 -4.63 -1.27
CA GLU A 85 7.39 -3.20 -1.30
C GLU A 85 6.15 -2.46 -1.81
N ALA A 86 5.62 -2.83 -2.98
CA ALA A 86 4.45 -2.19 -3.56
C ALA A 86 3.19 -2.32 -2.69
N MET A 87 3.00 -3.47 -2.00
CA MET A 87 1.88 -3.67 -1.08
C MET A 87 2.03 -2.80 0.17
N GLY A 88 3.25 -2.68 0.71
CA GLY A 88 3.55 -1.78 1.82
C GLY A 88 3.29 -0.31 1.48
N GLU A 89 3.74 0.15 0.31
CA GLU A 89 3.44 1.50 -0.19
C GLU A 89 1.92 1.74 -0.35
N GLY A 90 1.18 0.74 -0.85
CA GLY A 90 -0.28 0.83 -0.99
C GLY A 90 -1.01 0.93 0.36
N MET A 91 -0.51 0.22 1.38
CA MET A 91 -1.04 0.36 2.75
C MET A 91 -0.77 1.74 3.33
N ALA A 92 0.42 2.30 3.09
CA ALA A 92 0.77 3.66 3.49
C ALA A 92 -0.14 4.71 2.81
N ASP A 93 -0.39 4.57 1.51
CA ASP A 93 -1.30 5.46 0.78
C ASP A 93 -2.72 5.43 1.36
N ALA A 94 -3.25 4.24 1.66
CA ALA A 94 -4.57 4.09 2.28
C ALA A 94 -4.61 4.71 3.68
N THR A 95 -3.56 4.55 4.48
CA THR A 95 -3.44 5.19 5.80
C THR A 95 -3.49 6.72 5.67
N LEU A 96 -2.75 7.29 4.71
CA LEU A 96 -2.73 8.73 4.45
C LEU A 96 -4.08 9.24 3.95
N TYR A 97 -4.80 8.46 3.15
CA TYR A 97 -6.16 8.78 2.73
C TYR A 97 -7.08 8.95 3.94
N PHE A 98 -7.09 7.99 4.87
CA PHE A 98 -7.92 8.05 6.07
C PHE A 98 -7.48 9.13 7.06
N ALA A 99 -6.18 9.38 7.20
CA ALA A 99 -5.65 10.44 8.05
C ALA A 99 -6.15 11.85 7.64
N LYS A 100 -6.39 12.07 6.33
CA LYS A 100 -6.89 13.34 5.79
C LYS A 100 -8.40 13.53 5.95
N CYS A 101 -9.15 12.46 6.17
CA CYS A 101 -10.62 12.48 6.19
C CYS A 101 -11.20 13.13 7.46
N GLY A 102 -10.53 13.02 8.61
CA GLY A 102 -10.89 13.71 9.86
C GLY A 102 -12.14 13.22 10.60
N THR A 103 -12.87 12.21 10.07
CA THR A 103 -14.05 11.63 10.74
C THR A 103 -13.69 10.49 11.69
N ASP A 104 -14.59 10.13 12.61
CA ASP A 104 -14.38 8.97 13.52
C ASP A 104 -14.24 7.66 12.74
N PHE A 105 -15.02 7.50 11.68
CA PHE A 105 -14.92 6.34 10.79
C PHE A 105 -13.51 6.25 10.18
N CYS A 106 -12.97 7.35 9.70
CA CYS A 106 -11.64 7.37 9.08
C CYS A 106 -10.55 7.10 10.12
N ARG A 107 -10.67 7.62 11.33
CA ARG A 107 -9.74 7.31 12.44
C ARG A 107 -9.76 5.82 12.79
N GLY A 108 -10.96 5.22 12.83
CA GLY A 108 -11.11 3.78 13.05
C GLY A 108 -10.46 2.95 11.93
N SER A 109 -10.70 3.34 10.68
CA SER A 109 -10.12 2.68 9.49
C SER A 109 -8.59 2.79 9.44
N GLU A 110 -8.05 3.97 9.71
CA GLU A 110 -6.61 4.19 9.85
C GLU A 110 -6.02 3.28 10.95
N GLY A 111 -6.68 3.21 12.10
CA GLY A 111 -6.26 2.36 13.22
C GLY A 111 -6.19 0.88 12.85
N ILE A 112 -7.15 0.37 12.08
CA ILE A 112 -7.16 -1.02 11.58
C ILE A 112 -5.94 -1.28 10.68
N ILE A 113 -5.66 -0.40 9.72
CA ILE A 113 -4.53 -0.56 8.81
C ILE A 113 -3.21 -0.48 9.59
N ARG A 114 -3.06 0.51 10.48
CA ARG A 114 -1.84 0.65 11.32
C ARG A 114 -1.63 -0.54 12.24
N TRP A 115 -2.69 -1.15 12.74
CA TRP A 115 -2.60 -2.39 13.50
C TRP A 115 -2.01 -3.53 12.66
N ALA A 116 -2.54 -3.74 11.46
CA ALA A 116 -2.04 -4.78 10.55
C ALA A 116 -0.56 -4.56 10.17
N MET A 117 -0.15 -3.31 9.93
CA MET A 117 1.23 -2.95 9.60
C MET A 117 2.26 -3.40 10.64
N GLN A 118 1.86 -3.59 11.90
CA GLN A 118 2.77 -4.05 12.96
C GLN A 118 3.25 -5.49 12.72
N PHE A 119 2.49 -6.29 11.99
CA PHE A 119 2.81 -7.67 11.66
C PHE A 119 3.48 -7.84 10.29
N ALA A 120 3.75 -6.73 9.59
CA ALA A 120 4.41 -6.74 8.30
C ALA A 120 5.85 -7.27 8.41
N ASP A 121 6.26 -8.08 7.45
CA ASP A 121 7.65 -8.50 7.32
C ASP A 121 8.55 -7.33 6.87
N GLU A 122 9.87 -7.54 6.89
CA GLU A 122 10.84 -6.49 6.59
C GLU A 122 10.63 -5.87 5.20
N GLY A 123 10.38 -6.68 4.17
CA GLY A 123 10.18 -6.18 2.81
C GLY A 123 8.93 -5.30 2.69
N THR A 124 7.83 -5.70 3.32
CA THR A 124 6.60 -4.92 3.37
C THR A 124 6.78 -3.65 4.21
N ARG A 125 7.53 -3.71 5.31
CA ARG A 125 7.85 -2.54 6.16
C ARG A 125 8.68 -1.49 5.41
N ILE A 126 9.61 -1.91 4.56
CA ILE A 126 10.35 -1.00 3.68
C ILE A 126 9.38 -0.24 2.78
N GLY A 127 8.44 -0.93 2.14
CA GLY A 127 7.40 -0.30 1.32
C GLY A 127 6.54 0.70 2.10
N ILE A 128 6.14 0.37 3.34
CA ILE A 128 5.39 1.28 4.22
C ILE A 128 6.19 2.56 4.46
N ILE A 129 7.45 2.45 4.82
CA ILE A 129 8.34 3.61 5.05
C ILE A 129 8.49 4.46 3.79
N LEU A 130 8.68 3.83 2.62
CA LEU A 130 8.79 4.53 1.35
C LEU A 130 7.49 5.24 0.97
N GLY A 131 6.33 4.62 1.23
CA GLY A 131 5.02 5.22 0.99
C GLY A 131 4.72 6.40 1.92
N GLU A 132 5.19 6.37 3.16
CA GLU A 132 5.05 7.47 4.13
C GLU A 132 6.08 8.61 3.89
N ALA A 133 7.21 8.34 3.22
CA ALA A 133 8.29 9.29 3.01
C ALA A 133 7.86 10.62 2.34
N PRO A 134 6.92 10.65 1.37
CA PRO A 134 6.45 11.90 0.78
C PRO A 134 5.82 12.88 1.76
N THR A 135 5.24 12.39 2.86
CA THR A 135 4.61 13.23 3.87
C THR A 135 5.61 13.93 4.76
N PHE A 136 6.75 13.30 5.02
CA PHE A 136 7.86 13.93 5.73
C PHE A 136 8.59 14.96 4.84
N ALA A 137 8.69 14.69 3.54
CA ALA A 137 9.32 15.60 2.59
C ALA A 137 8.49 16.88 2.31
N GLN A 138 7.16 16.80 2.39
CA GLN A 138 6.29 17.97 2.20
C GLN A 138 6.33 18.95 3.39
N GLY A 139 6.80 18.54 4.55
CA GLY A 139 6.98 19.39 5.74
C GLY A 139 8.31 20.10 5.83
N ILE A 140 9.29 19.77 4.98
CA ILE A 140 10.61 20.40 4.97
C ILE A 140 10.70 21.33 3.76
N PRO A 141 10.69 22.66 3.94
CA PRO A 141 10.91 23.60 2.83
C PRO A 141 12.28 23.34 2.21
N GLY A 142 12.32 22.89 0.95
CA GLY A 142 13.56 22.64 0.21
C GLY A 142 13.73 21.24 -0.37
N PHE A 143 12.87 20.26 -0.03
CA PHE A 143 12.84 18.97 -0.73
C PHE A 143 11.98 19.07 -2.00
N ASN A 144 12.62 19.44 -3.09
CA ASN A 144 12.01 19.28 -4.41
C ASN A 144 12.04 17.80 -4.78
N ASN A 145 10.87 17.24 -5.00
CA ASN A 145 10.61 15.85 -5.37
C ASN A 145 11.15 15.58 -6.79
N ALA A 146 12.46 15.44 -6.93
CA ALA A 146 13.13 15.02 -8.16
C ALA A 146 13.47 13.54 -8.01
N GLY A 147 12.54 12.66 -8.45
CA GLY A 147 12.83 11.30 -8.84
C GLY A 147 13.47 10.43 -7.77
N ALA A 148 12.67 9.74 -6.96
CA ALA A 148 13.12 8.54 -6.28
C ALA A 148 13.43 7.47 -7.32
N THR A 149 14.64 7.52 -7.89
CA THR A 149 15.22 6.35 -8.55
C THR A 149 15.70 5.43 -7.44
N THR A 150 15.22 4.20 -7.46
CA THR A 150 15.63 3.07 -6.64
C THR A 150 17.11 2.71 -6.89
N SER A 151 18.01 3.53 -6.41
CA SER A 151 19.45 3.27 -6.32
C SER A 151 19.97 4.08 -5.16
N GLY A 152 20.18 3.39 -4.06
CA GLY A 152 20.57 3.82 -2.76
C GLY A 152 21.80 4.73 -2.66
N CYS A 153 21.72 5.94 -3.15
CA CYS A 153 22.57 7.04 -2.72
C CYS A 153 21.81 8.33 -2.94
N VAL A 154 21.49 9.03 -1.86
CA VAL A 154 20.98 10.39 -1.93
C VAL A 154 22.15 11.29 -2.39
N THR A 155 22.23 11.56 -3.71
CA THR A 155 23.11 12.61 -4.20
C THR A 155 22.52 13.95 -3.79
N SER A 156 23.12 14.58 -2.79
CA SER A 156 22.87 15.96 -2.41
C SER A 156 23.15 16.87 -3.62
N GLY A 157 22.07 17.25 -4.33
CA GLY A 157 22.12 18.28 -5.36
C GLY A 157 22.47 19.61 -4.70
N ASN A 158 23.61 20.16 -5.11
CA ASN A 158 24.20 21.42 -4.67
C ASN A 158 23.30 22.58 -5.09
N ASN A 159 22.41 23.05 -4.21
CA ASN A 159 21.83 24.38 -4.32
C ASN A 159 22.40 25.25 -3.22
N ASN A 160 23.21 26.22 -3.64
CA ASN A 160 23.81 27.29 -2.85
C ASN A 160 22.76 28.09 -2.08
N ASN A 161 22.36 27.62 -0.91
CA ASN A 161 21.82 28.46 0.14
C ASN A 161 22.41 27.97 1.46
N ASN A 162 23.31 28.78 1.97
CA ASN A 162 24.04 28.67 3.21
C ASN A 162 23.14 28.36 4.40
N VAL A 163 22.91 27.08 4.70
CA VAL A 163 22.52 26.65 6.03
C VAL A 163 23.57 25.63 6.48
N VAL A 164 24.45 26.11 7.35
CA VAL A 164 25.43 25.28 8.03
C VAL A 164 24.70 24.30 8.92
N SER A 165 24.48 23.09 8.42
CA SER A 165 24.06 21.96 9.24
C SER A 165 25.31 21.35 9.88
N GLN A 166 25.49 21.62 11.17
CA GLN A 166 26.63 21.10 11.96
C GLN A 166 26.46 19.63 12.40
N ASN A 167 25.50 18.88 11.86
CA ASN A 167 25.32 17.46 12.17
C ASN A 167 25.15 16.64 10.88
N ALA A 168 26.21 16.54 10.09
CA ALA A 168 26.25 15.53 9.04
C ALA A 168 26.45 14.15 9.69
N PRO A 169 25.61 13.14 9.38
CA PRO A 169 25.87 11.77 9.81
C PRO A 169 27.17 11.26 9.19
N PRO A 170 27.87 10.31 9.84
CA PRO A 170 29.11 9.75 9.33
C PRO A 170 28.89 9.12 7.97
N LYS A 171 29.77 9.43 7.00
CA LYS A 171 29.78 8.80 5.67
C LYS A 171 29.91 7.29 5.82
N LEU A 172 28.94 6.56 5.29
CA LEU A 172 29.04 5.12 5.15
C LEU A 172 30.14 4.79 4.10
N PRO A 173 31.03 3.84 4.36
CA PRO A 173 32.04 3.43 3.39
C PRO A 173 31.36 2.76 2.20
N GLY A 174 31.50 3.32 1.01
CA GLY A 174 30.99 2.76 -0.25
C GLY A 174 30.06 3.64 -1.10
N CYS A 175 29.82 4.89 -0.70
CA CYS A 175 29.22 5.92 -1.55
C CYS A 175 30.23 6.98 -1.94
#